data_35b9d6e398e72cf6aa7f180761895ab0
#
_entry.id   35b9d6e398e72cf6aa7f180761895ab0
#
_cell.length_a   1.000
_cell.length_b   1.000
_cell.length_c   1.000
_cell.angle_alpha   90.00
_cell.angle_beta   90.00
_cell.angle_gamma   90.00
#
_symmetry.space_group_name_H-M   'P 1'
#
loop_
_entity.id
_entity.type
_entity.pdbx_description
1 polymer ?
#
loop_
_entity_poly.entity_id
_entity_poly.type
_entity_poly.pdbx_seq_one_letter_code
_entity_poly.pdbx_strand_id
1 'polypeptide(L)'
;MKIFFFGGSFDPPHIGHKRIFEYCLDICDRFIFIPLKKYPHKVLEPLAESEHRVKMIEILISHIKDNGHKASIDPFEINSSLENSYTIDTLNYLKKKYINDSLYMVLGEDQLEQLPNWKDFKNIIKRVKIICF
;
A
#
# COMPACT_ATOMS: atom_id res chain seq x y z
N MET A 1 -1.71 -17.90 -0.34
CA MET A 1 -1.01 -17.02 -1.31
C MET A 1 -0.22 -15.95 -0.56
N LYS A 2 0.79 -15.42 -1.21
CA LYS A 2 1.56 -14.28 -0.72
C LYS A 2 0.94 -13.00 -1.28
N ILE A 3 0.31 -12.22 -0.42
CA ILE A 3 -0.34 -10.96 -0.79
C ILE A 3 0.57 -9.81 -0.33
N PHE A 4 1.08 -9.06 -1.29
CA PHE A 4 1.88 -7.88 -1.03
C PHE A 4 1.00 -6.65 -1.13
N PHE A 5 1.07 -5.77 -0.16
CA PHE A 5 0.35 -4.49 -0.25
C PHE A 5 1.31 -3.32 -0.03
N PHE A 6 1.08 -2.29 -0.81
CA PHE A 6 1.91 -1.10 -0.86
C PHE A 6 1.04 0.13 -0.65
N GLY A 7 1.10 0.68 0.56
CA GLY A 7 0.40 1.90 0.91
C GLY A 7 1.24 3.13 0.59
N GLY A 8 0.59 4.21 0.25
CA GLY A 8 1.25 5.47 -0.02
C GLY A 8 0.31 6.51 -0.62
N SER A 9 0.81 7.73 -0.76
CA SER A 9 0.06 8.81 -1.39
C SER A 9 -0.01 8.65 -2.92
N PHE A 10 1.09 8.20 -3.52
CA PHE A 10 1.24 8.11 -4.98
C PHE A 10 0.85 9.43 -5.66
N ASP A 11 1.49 10.50 -5.25
CA ASP A 11 1.13 11.89 -5.57
C ASP A 11 2.31 12.69 -6.14
N PRO A 12 2.82 12.35 -7.36
CA PRO A 12 2.43 11.23 -8.22
C PRO A 12 3.17 9.93 -7.90
N PRO A 13 2.75 8.79 -8.46
CA PRO A 13 3.60 7.61 -8.54
C PRO A 13 4.85 7.95 -9.37
N HIS A 14 6.01 7.44 -8.98
CA HIS A 14 7.27 7.75 -9.66
C HIS A 14 8.06 6.47 -9.98
N ILE A 15 9.26 6.65 -10.57
CA ILE A 15 10.10 5.53 -11.01
C ILE A 15 10.50 4.61 -9.85
N GLY A 16 10.67 5.15 -8.64
CA GLY A 16 10.96 4.35 -7.44
C GLY A 16 9.82 3.40 -7.12
N HIS A 17 8.58 3.88 -7.16
CA HIS A 17 7.39 3.03 -6.98
C HIS A 17 7.32 1.93 -8.05
N LYS A 18 7.61 2.28 -9.30
CA LYS A 18 7.60 1.33 -10.41
C LYS A 18 8.62 0.22 -10.21
N ARG A 19 9.84 0.56 -9.79
CA ARG A 19 10.91 -0.41 -9.57
C ARG A 19 10.58 -1.37 -8.42
N ILE A 20 10.04 -0.86 -7.34
CA ILE A 20 9.58 -1.68 -6.20
C ILE A 20 8.50 -2.64 -6.67
N PHE A 21 7.51 -2.12 -7.38
CA PHE A 21 6.41 -2.90 -7.93
C PHE A 21 6.91 -4.04 -8.84
N GLU A 22 7.75 -3.72 -9.82
CA GLU A 22 8.29 -4.72 -10.75
C GLU A 22 9.07 -5.82 -10.01
N TYR A 23 9.89 -5.44 -9.05
CA TYR A 23 10.62 -6.41 -8.23
C TYR A 23 9.67 -7.34 -7.48
N CYS A 24 8.66 -6.78 -6.84
CA CYS A 24 7.71 -7.54 -6.03
C CYS A 24 6.85 -8.50 -6.86
N LEU A 25 6.56 -8.16 -8.11
CA LEU A 25 5.74 -9.02 -8.99
C LEU A 25 6.35 -10.41 -9.19
N ASP A 26 7.66 -10.53 -9.12
CA ASP A 26 8.35 -11.81 -9.30
C ASP A 26 8.28 -12.70 -8.05
N ILE A 27 7.95 -12.13 -6.90
CA ILE A 27 7.97 -12.84 -5.61
C ILE A 27 6.64 -12.88 -4.88
N CYS A 28 5.59 -12.27 -5.44
CA CYS A 28 4.25 -12.29 -4.87
C CYS A 28 3.27 -13.07 -5.72
N ASP A 29 2.13 -13.43 -5.14
CA ASP A 29 1.00 -13.98 -5.87
C ASP A 29 0.03 -12.87 -6.27
N ARG A 30 -0.11 -11.84 -5.42
CA ARG A 30 -0.88 -10.64 -5.69
C ARG A 30 -0.15 -9.42 -5.15
N PHE A 31 -0.28 -8.30 -5.85
CA PHE A 31 0.26 -7.01 -5.43
C PHE A 31 -0.86 -5.99 -5.40
N ILE A 32 -1.06 -5.35 -4.23
CA ILE A 32 -2.18 -4.44 -4.01
C ILE A 32 -1.64 -3.05 -3.68
N PHE A 33 -1.96 -2.08 -4.52
CA PHE A 33 -1.74 -0.68 -4.21
C PHE A 33 -2.86 -0.17 -3.33
N ILE A 34 -2.52 0.52 -2.25
CA ILE A 34 -3.50 1.10 -1.33
C ILE A 34 -3.21 2.60 -1.20
N PRO A 35 -3.80 3.41 -2.08
CA PRO A 35 -3.61 4.86 -1.99
C PRO A 35 -4.28 5.40 -0.73
N LEU A 36 -3.54 6.22 0.02
CA LEU A 36 -4.06 6.81 1.25
C LEU A 36 -5.06 7.93 0.94
N LYS A 37 -5.95 8.16 1.89
CA LYS A 37 -6.89 9.27 1.83
C LYS A 37 -6.22 10.56 2.29
N LYS A 38 -5.58 10.49 3.47
CA LYS A 38 -4.96 11.62 4.15
C LYS A 38 -3.81 11.13 5.01
N TYR A 39 -2.75 11.90 5.08
CA TYR A 39 -1.61 11.57 5.95
C TYR A 39 -2.01 11.61 7.42
N PRO A 40 -1.83 10.52 8.19
CA PRO A 40 -2.26 10.49 9.59
C PRO A 40 -1.45 11.40 10.51
N HIS A 41 -0.18 11.67 10.17
CA HIS A 41 0.74 12.44 11.00
C HIS A 41 1.20 13.75 10.34
N LYS A 42 0.55 14.16 9.25
CA LYS A 42 0.87 15.40 8.53
C LYS A 42 -0.35 16.28 8.43
N VAL A 43 -0.12 17.59 8.54
CA VAL A 43 -1.18 18.60 8.37
C VAL A 43 -1.59 18.71 6.91
N LEU A 44 -0.65 18.44 5.98
CA LEU A 44 -0.88 18.59 4.55
C LEU A 44 -1.55 17.35 3.96
N GLU A 45 -2.57 17.58 3.14
CA GLU A 45 -3.22 16.57 2.33
C GLU A 45 -2.44 16.34 1.04
N PRO A 46 -2.63 15.19 0.35
CA PRO A 46 -2.08 15.00 -0.98
C PRO A 46 -2.52 16.12 -1.94
N LEU A 47 -1.63 16.54 -2.83
CA LEU A 47 -1.92 17.60 -3.80
C LEU A 47 -2.97 17.18 -4.82
N ALA A 48 -2.85 15.96 -5.34
CA ALA A 48 -3.83 15.42 -6.28
C ALA A 48 -4.98 14.74 -5.54
N GLU A 49 -6.18 14.87 -6.08
CA GLU A 49 -7.34 14.19 -5.54
C GLU A 49 -7.24 12.68 -5.73
N SER A 50 -7.96 11.93 -4.89
CA SER A 50 -7.90 10.48 -4.86
C SER A 50 -8.16 9.83 -6.22
N GLU A 51 -9.14 10.32 -6.96
CA GLU A 51 -9.47 9.78 -8.30
C GLU A 51 -8.32 9.92 -9.29
N HIS A 52 -7.58 11.04 -9.24
CA HIS A 52 -6.41 11.27 -10.10
C HIS A 52 -5.25 10.38 -9.70
N ARG A 53 -5.04 10.19 -8.41
CA ARG A 53 -3.97 9.33 -7.91
C ARG A 53 -4.23 7.85 -8.28
N VAL A 54 -5.46 7.39 -8.15
CA VAL A 54 -5.86 6.04 -8.61
C VAL A 54 -5.61 5.90 -10.10
N LYS A 55 -5.99 6.89 -10.90
CA LYS A 55 -5.79 6.87 -12.36
C LYS A 55 -4.31 6.75 -12.72
N MET A 56 -3.46 7.49 -12.02
CA MET A 56 -2.01 7.41 -12.24
C MET A 56 -1.44 6.03 -11.91
N ILE A 57 -1.94 5.38 -10.85
CA ILE A 57 -1.55 4.01 -10.52
C ILE A 57 -2.03 3.03 -11.61
N GLU A 58 -3.25 3.18 -12.10
CA GLU A 58 -3.77 2.38 -13.21
C GLU A 58 -2.88 2.46 -14.45
N ILE A 59 -2.42 3.66 -14.78
CA ILE A 59 -1.49 3.88 -15.89
C ILE A 59 -0.17 3.16 -15.62
N LEU A 60 0.36 3.28 -14.40
CA LEU A 60 1.58 2.58 -14.01
C LEU A 60 1.46 1.06 -14.23
N ILE A 61 0.37 0.47 -13.77
CA ILE A 61 0.10 -0.96 -13.92
C ILE A 61 0.00 -1.33 -15.40
N SER A 62 -0.65 -0.50 -16.21
CA SER A 62 -0.85 -0.77 -17.64
C SER A 62 0.46 -0.85 -18.44
N HIS A 63 1.53 -0.26 -17.94
CA HIS A 63 2.85 -0.29 -18.58
C HIS A 63 3.65 -1.56 -18.26
N ILE A 64 3.17 -2.41 -17.38
CA ILE A 64 3.84 -3.65 -17.03
C ILE A 64 3.48 -4.74 -18.03
N LYS A 65 4.50 -5.33 -18.67
CA LYS A 65 4.32 -6.36 -19.71
C LYS A 65 4.07 -7.74 -19.13
N ASP A 66 4.80 -8.10 -18.06
CA ASP A 66 4.74 -9.42 -17.44
C ASP A 66 4.14 -9.34 -16.05
N ASN A 67 3.28 -10.31 -15.71
CA ASN A 67 2.69 -10.43 -14.37
C ASN A 67 1.80 -9.25 -13.92
N GLY A 68 1.48 -8.32 -14.82
CA GLY A 68 0.62 -7.17 -14.47
C GLY A 68 -0.78 -7.58 -13.97
N HIS A 69 -1.24 -8.76 -14.35
CA HIS A 69 -2.52 -9.32 -13.89
C HIS A 69 -2.55 -9.59 -12.38
N LYS A 70 -1.39 -9.67 -11.73
CA LYS A 70 -1.30 -9.83 -10.27
C LYS A 70 -1.61 -8.55 -9.51
N ALA A 71 -1.54 -7.40 -10.18
CA ALA A 71 -1.68 -6.09 -9.57
C ALA A 71 -3.14 -5.64 -9.52
N SER A 72 -3.50 -4.99 -8.44
CA SER A 72 -4.80 -4.34 -8.26
C SER A 72 -4.67 -3.13 -7.37
N ILE A 73 -5.73 -2.33 -7.31
CA ILE A 73 -5.83 -1.16 -6.45
C ILE A 73 -6.99 -1.41 -5.49
N ASP A 74 -6.74 -1.27 -4.20
CA ASP A 74 -7.79 -1.35 -3.20
C ASP A 74 -8.09 0.04 -2.67
N PRO A 75 -9.29 0.57 -2.89
CA PRO A 75 -9.66 1.91 -2.47
C PRO A 75 -10.14 2.00 -1.02
N PHE A 76 -9.83 1.02 -0.18
CA PHE A 76 -10.30 0.95 1.19
C PHE A 76 -10.04 2.25 1.98
N GLU A 77 -8.80 2.77 1.91
CA GLU A 77 -8.46 3.99 2.66
C GLU A 77 -9.15 5.23 2.10
N ILE A 78 -9.24 5.32 0.77
CA ILE A 78 -9.93 6.44 0.11
C ILE A 78 -11.41 6.48 0.47
N ASN A 79 -12.04 5.31 0.49
CA ASN A 79 -13.49 5.17 0.73
C ASN A 79 -13.85 5.10 2.21
N SER A 80 -12.84 5.08 3.10
CA SER A 80 -13.07 5.00 4.54
C SER A 80 -13.81 6.25 5.06
N SER A 81 -14.73 6.05 5.99
CA SER A 81 -15.39 7.12 6.73
C SER A 81 -14.47 7.76 7.78
N LEU A 82 -13.34 7.12 8.09
CA LEU A 82 -12.38 7.63 9.05
C LEU A 82 -11.67 8.86 8.50
N GLU A 83 -11.40 9.83 9.37
CA GLU A 83 -10.71 11.06 8.97
C GLU A 83 -9.28 10.78 8.51
N ASN A 84 -8.54 9.93 9.26
CA ASN A 84 -7.16 9.59 8.99
C ASN A 84 -7.03 8.14 8.53
N SER A 85 -6.03 7.89 7.69
CA SER A 85 -5.67 6.55 7.21
C SER A 85 -4.61 5.96 8.13
N TYR A 86 -4.98 4.97 8.95
CA TYR A 86 -4.03 4.24 9.80
C TYR A 86 -3.80 2.84 9.25
N THR A 87 -2.54 2.43 9.20
CA THR A 87 -2.17 1.10 8.68
C THR A 87 -2.83 -0.04 9.44
N ILE A 88 -3.03 0.10 10.75
CA ILE A 88 -3.69 -0.98 11.53
C ILE A 88 -5.12 -1.23 11.05
N ASP A 89 -5.85 -0.21 10.67
CA ASP A 89 -7.22 -0.37 10.16
C ASP A 89 -7.22 -1.07 8.81
N THR A 90 -6.32 -0.67 7.93
CA THR A 90 -6.12 -1.31 6.62
C THR A 90 -5.72 -2.77 6.79
N LEU A 91 -4.81 -3.05 7.71
CA LEU A 91 -4.35 -4.41 7.98
C LEU A 91 -5.48 -5.30 8.50
N ASN A 92 -6.32 -4.79 9.40
CA ASN A 92 -7.48 -5.52 9.90
C ASN A 92 -8.45 -5.85 8.77
N TYR A 93 -8.68 -4.91 7.87
CA TYR A 93 -9.49 -5.13 6.67
C TYR A 93 -8.90 -6.21 5.77
N LEU A 94 -7.61 -6.11 5.45
CA LEU A 94 -6.94 -7.07 4.58
C LEU A 94 -6.91 -8.48 5.19
N LYS A 95 -6.73 -8.59 6.50
CA LYS A 95 -6.75 -9.88 7.20
C LYS A 95 -8.09 -10.58 7.08
N LYS A 96 -9.18 -9.84 7.11
CA LYS A 96 -10.51 -10.41 6.90
C LYS A 96 -10.74 -10.82 5.45
N LYS A 97 -10.29 -9.99 4.52
CA LYS A 97 -10.46 -10.22 3.08
C LYS A 97 -9.63 -11.41 2.59
N TYR A 98 -8.41 -11.57 3.12
CA TYR A 98 -7.45 -12.61 2.72
C TYR A 98 -7.13 -13.53 3.91
N ILE A 99 -8.17 -14.10 4.51
CA ILE A 99 -8.09 -14.80 5.80
C ILE A 99 -7.09 -15.97 5.82
N ASN A 100 -6.90 -16.64 4.69
CA ASN A 100 -6.01 -17.80 4.59
C ASN A 100 -4.66 -17.47 3.92
N ASP A 101 -4.39 -16.20 3.67
CA ASP A 101 -3.21 -15.77 2.94
C ASP A 101 -2.19 -15.09 3.86
N SER A 102 -0.93 -15.08 3.43
CA SER A 102 0.13 -14.35 4.13
C SER A 102 0.21 -12.93 3.61
N LEU A 103 0.19 -11.95 4.51
CA LEU A 103 0.30 -10.54 4.16
C LEU A 103 1.73 -10.04 4.31
N TYR A 104 2.19 -9.31 3.31
CA TYR A 104 3.50 -8.67 3.28
C TYR A 104 3.31 -7.18 3.03
N MET A 105 3.82 -6.37 3.93
CA MET A 105 3.76 -4.91 3.81
C MET A 105 5.02 -4.37 3.16
N VAL A 106 4.86 -3.68 2.06
CA VAL A 106 5.97 -3.07 1.31
C VAL A 106 6.20 -1.66 1.85
N LEU A 107 7.43 -1.38 2.28
CA LEU A 107 7.83 -0.10 2.85
C LEU A 107 9.10 0.43 2.19
N GLY A 108 9.22 1.76 2.10
CA GLY A 108 10.48 2.41 1.88
C GLY A 108 11.28 2.53 3.18
N GLU A 109 12.58 2.75 3.07
CA GLU A 109 13.48 2.84 4.21
C GLU A 109 13.08 3.95 5.20
N ASP A 110 12.66 5.10 4.69
CA ASP A 110 12.19 6.23 5.50
C ASP A 110 10.93 5.89 6.30
N GLN A 111 10.02 5.12 5.72
CA GLN A 111 8.82 4.64 6.41
C GLN A 111 9.16 3.62 7.49
N LEU A 112 10.15 2.78 7.26
CA LEU A 112 10.60 1.78 8.25
C LEU A 112 11.09 2.46 9.52
N GLU A 113 11.80 3.58 9.41
CA GLU A 113 12.26 4.36 10.55
C GLU A 113 11.11 4.90 11.39
N GLN A 114 9.99 5.25 10.76
CA GLN A 114 8.80 5.77 11.43
C GLN A 114 7.87 4.70 11.98
N LEU A 115 8.01 3.47 11.53
CA LEU A 115 7.11 2.36 11.88
C LEU A 115 6.87 2.19 13.38
N PRO A 116 7.87 2.28 14.28
CA PRO A 116 7.64 2.15 15.72
C PRO A 116 6.68 3.20 16.30
N ASN A 117 6.46 4.30 15.60
CA ASN A 117 5.57 5.39 16.03
C ASN A 117 4.16 5.25 15.47
N TRP A 118 3.92 4.26 14.62
CA TRP A 118 2.60 4.05 14.02
C TRP A 118 1.61 3.51 15.05
N LYS A 119 0.35 3.90 14.88
CA LYS A 119 -0.74 3.43 15.74
C LYS A 119 -0.77 1.91 15.76
N ASP A 120 -0.80 1.34 16.97
CA ASP A 120 -0.86 -0.11 17.17
C ASP A 120 0.32 -0.88 16.56
N PHE A 121 1.50 -0.29 16.55
CA PHE A 121 2.70 -0.86 15.97
C PHE A 121 2.92 -2.34 16.34
N LYS A 122 2.75 -2.69 17.62
CA LYS A 122 2.98 -4.07 18.09
C LYS A 122 2.04 -5.07 17.40
N ASN A 123 0.80 -4.68 17.17
CA ASN A 123 -0.16 -5.53 16.46
C ASN A 123 0.13 -5.60 14.96
N ILE A 124 0.66 -4.53 14.38
CA ILE A 124 1.08 -4.53 12.98
C ILE A 124 2.16 -5.57 12.76
N ILE A 125 3.25 -5.52 13.51
CA ILE A 125 4.40 -6.42 13.30
C ILE A 125 4.10 -7.88 13.61
N LYS A 126 3.07 -8.15 14.41
CA LYS A 126 2.64 -9.54 14.67
C LYS A 126 1.87 -10.16 13.52
N ARG A 127 1.23 -9.36 12.68
CA ARG A 127 0.27 -9.83 11.68
C ARG A 127 0.77 -9.76 10.25
N VAL A 128 1.87 -9.09 10.01
CA VAL A 128 2.37 -8.84 8.66
C VAL A 128 3.89 -9.04 8.62
N LYS A 129 4.37 -9.56 7.50
CA LYS A 129 5.80 -9.56 7.18
C LYS A 129 6.13 -8.26 6.47
N ILE A 130 7.33 -7.73 6.70
CA ILE A 130 7.75 -6.45 6.13
C ILE A 130 8.81 -6.70 5.07
N ILE A 131 8.63 -6.05 3.91
CA ILE A 131 9.63 -5.97 2.86
C ILE A 131 10.01 -4.51 2.70
N CYS A 132 11.27 -4.20 2.96
CA CYS A 132 11.77 -2.83 2.92
C CYS A 132 12.72 -2.63 1.74
N PHE A 133 12.57 -1.47 1.09
CA PHE A 133 13.42 -1.05 -0.02
C PHE A 133 14.16 0.25 0.28
#